data_2b7a985010432047ff34ddacdf422369
#
_entry.id   2b7a985010432047ff34ddacdf422369
#
_cell.length_a   1.000
_cell.length_b   1.000
_cell.length_c   1.000
_cell.angle_alpha   90.00
_cell.angle_beta   90.00
_cell.angle_gamma   90.00
#
_symmetry.space_group_name_H-M   'P 1'
#
loop_
_entity.id
_entity.type
_entity.pdbx_description
1 polymer ?
#
loop_
_entity_poly.entity_id
_entity_poly.type
_entity_poly.pdbx_seq_one_letter_code
_entity_poly.pdbx_strand_id
1 'polypeptide(L)'
;MVNPVSPHQQQIDQMVRDVPGLLAEAYGSQLLAVVLFGSVARGEANQFSDIDLLVILRERQFQSRDDHGGCDQVRIASNSAIGNRPELQFHLRSAAEAEQGGPIFLDISIDGVILFDPDGWALEFLQRYRDRLDAQGSKRIPWGDSWYLRLTPTVRPAAEVWF
;
A
#
# COMPACT_ATOMS: atom_id res chain seq x y z
N MET A 1 -1.81 20.06 -27.08
CA MET A 1 -1.01 18.90 -27.55
C MET A 1 -0.79 18.01 -26.34
N VAL A 2 -1.30 16.80 -26.39
CA VAL A 2 -1.09 15.81 -25.33
C VAL A 2 0.34 15.27 -25.50
N ASN A 3 1.23 15.47 -24.54
CA ASN A 3 2.55 14.88 -24.59
C ASN A 3 2.41 13.35 -24.67
N PRO A 4 3.13 12.66 -25.55
CA PRO A 4 3.09 11.21 -25.60
C PRO A 4 3.55 10.64 -24.26
N VAL A 5 2.76 9.71 -23.72
CA VAL A 5 3.09 8.98 -22.48
C VAL A 5 4.41 8.25 -22.72
N SER A 6 5.35 8.37 -21.80
CA SER A 6 6.67 7.71 -21.95
C SER A 6 6.52 6.18 -21.97
N PRO A 7 7.43 5.44 -22.64
CA PRO A 7 7.40 3.98 -22.62
C PRO A 7 7.42 3.41 -21.20
N HIS A 8 8.16 4.03 -20.29
CA HIS A 8 8.22 3.66 -18.88
C HIS A 8 6.86 3.82 -18.18
N GLN A 9 6.16 4.95 -18.41
CA GLN A 9 4.83 5.15 -17.85
C GLN A 9 3.81 4.15 -18.41
N GLN A 10 3.89 3.83 -19.69
CA GLN A 10 3.03 2.80 -20.31
C GLN A 10 3.25 1.43 -19.66
N GLN A 11 4.50 1.11 -19.32
CA GLN A 11 4.84 -0.14 -18.64
C GLN A 11 4.28 -0.16 -17.21
N ILE A 12 4.41 0.92 -16.45
CA ILE A 12 3.79 1.08 -15.12
C ILE A 12 2.27 0.86 -15.21
N ASP A 13 1.62 1.57 -16.13
CA ASP A 13 0.17 1.51 -16.30
C ASP A 13 -0.30 0.09 -16.67
N GLN A 14 0.48 -0.64 -17.48
CA GLN A 14 0.18 -2.02 -17.82
C GLN A 14 0.33 -2.93 -16.60
N MET A 15 1.43 -2.82 -15.86
CA MET A 15 1.66 -3.63 -14.67
C MET A 15 0.61 -3.39 -13.60
N VAL A 16 0.22 -2.14 -13.36
CA VAL A 16 -0.85 -1.77 -12.41
C VAL A 16 -2.19 -2.41 -12.79
N ARG A 17 -2.48 -2.54 -14.08
CA ARG A 17 -3.70 -3.24 -14.54
C ARG A 17 -3.64 -4.75 -14.39
N ASP A 18 -2.49 -5.36 -14.66
CA ASP A 18 -2.36 -6.83 -14.74
C ASP A 18 -2.14 -7.48 -13.37
N VAL A 19 -1.38 -6.82 -12.49
CA VAL A 19 -0.94 -7.38 -11.20
C VAL A 19 -2.10 -7.83 -10.30
N PRO A 20 -3.23 -7.12 -10.17
CA PRO A 20 -4.32 -7.60 -9.32
C PRO A 20 -4.89 -8.96 -9.76
N GLY A 21 -5.01 -9.18 -11.07
CA GLY A 21 -5.45 -10.45 -11.62
C GLY A 21 -4.46 -11.58 -11.34
N LEU A 22 -3.17 -11.33 -11.54
CA LEU A 22 -2.11 -12.31 -11.24
C LEU A 22 -2.06 -12.66 -9.75
N LEU A 23 -2.24 -11.69 -8.86
CA LEU A 23 -2.32 -11.93 -7.41
C LEU A 23 -3.57 -12.74 -7.04
N ALA A 24 -4.71 -12.45 -7.69
CA ALA A 24 -5.94 -13.20 -7.46
C ALA A 24 -5.80 -14.66 -7.92
N GLU A 25 -5.09 -14.93 -9.01
CA GLU A 25 -4.76 -16.29 -9.46
C GLU A 25 -3.82 -16.99 -8.47
N ALA A 26 -2.79 -16.28 -7.99
CA ALA A 26 -1.77 -16.86 -7.11
C ALA A 26 -2.29 -17.16 -5.70
N TYR A 27 -3.13 -16.31 -5.13
CA TYR A 27 -3.62 -16.44 -3.74
C TYR A 27 -5.07 -16.94 -3.64
N GLY A 28 -5.83 -16.92 -4.73
CA GLY A 28 -7.23 -17.35 -4.75
C GLY A 28 -8.08 -16.64 -3.69
N SER A 29 -8.87 -17.42 -2.93
CA SER A 29 -9.74 -16.90 -1.89
C SER A 29 -9.01 -16.29 -0.68
N GLN A 30 -7.71 -16.48 -0.57
CA GLN A 30 -6.90 -15.85 0.48
C GLN A 30 -6.64 -14.36 0.19
N LEU A 31 -6.65 -13.94 -1.08
CA LEU A 31 -6.47 -12.52 -1.41
C LEU A 31 -7.71 -11.74 -0.98
N LEU A 32 -7.51 -10.79 -0.09
CA LEU A 32 -8.57 -9.91 0.42
C LEU A 32 -8.57 -8.57 -0.30
N ALA A 33 -7.40 -7.96 -0.47
CA ALA A 33 -7.28 -6.69 -1.16
C ALA A 33 -5.89 -6.44 -1.75
N VAL A 34 -5.83 -5.57 -2.77
CA VAL A 34 -4.60 -5.00 -3.32
C VAL A 34 -4.76 -3.48 -3.40
N VAL A 35 -3.82 -2.76 -2.83
CA VAL A 35 -3.83 -1.28 -2.82
C VAL A 35 -2.50 -0.76 -3.34
N LEU A 36 -2.55 0.05 -4.38
CA LEU A 36 -1.39 0.80 -4.89
C LEU A 36 -1.14 2.01 -4.00
N PHE A 37 0.11 2.29 -3.67
CA PHE A 37 0.49 3.48 -2.92
C PHE A 37 1.84 4.04 -3.38
N GLY A 38 2.42 4.98 -2.66
CA GLY A 38 3.69 5.57 -3.03
C GLY A 38 3.62 6.54 -4.22
N SER A 39 4.73 6.74 -4.91
CA SER A 39 4.87 7.74 -5.96
C SER A 39 3.97 7.49 -7.18
N VAL A 40 3.76 6.22 -7.53
CA VAL A 40 2.88 5.84 -8.65
C VAL A 40 1.43 6.23 -8.34
N ALA A 41 0.94 5.94 -7.14
CA ALA A 41 -0.42 6.28 -6.73
C ALA A 41 -0.67 7.80 -6.73
N ARG A 42 0.35 8.59 -6.39
CA ARG A 42 0.29 10.06 -6.39
C ARG A 42 0.48 10.71 -7.77
N GLY A 43 0.80 9.92 -8.81
CA GLY A 43 1.14 10.47 -10.13
C GLY A 43 2.51 11.18 -10.19
N GLU A 44 3.40 10.90 -9.24
CA GLU A 44 4.74 11.49 -9.09
C GLU A 44 5.85 10.53 -9.59
N ALA A 45 5.47 9.44 -10.26
CA ALA A 45 6.42 8.44 -10.72
C ALA A 45 7.42 8.99 -11.73
N ASN A 46 8.66 8.58 -11.60
CA ASN A 46 9.75 8.86 -12.53
C ASN A 46 10.42 7.56 -12.98
N GLN A 47 11.45 7.65 -13.82
CA GLN A 47 12.14 6.47 -14.39
C GLN A 47 12.82 5.55 -13.36
N PHE A 48 12.93 5.98 -12.10
CA PHE A 48 13.53 5.20 -11.01
C PHE A 48 12.48 4.71 -10.01
N SER A 49 11.21 5.07 -10.22
CA SER A 49 10.13 4.72 -9.29
C SER A 49 9.81 3.24 -9.37
N ASP A 50 9.59 2.65 -8.19
CA ASP A 50 9.03 1.33 -8.01
C ASP A 50 7.51 1.41 -7.94
N ILE A 51 6.84 0.28 -8.09
CA ILE A 51 5.39 0.14 -7.95
C ILE A 51 5.14 -0.49 -6.58
N ASP A 52 4.71 0.33 -5.62
CA ASP A 52 4.46 -0.09 -4.24
C ASP A 52 3.03 -0.62 -4.09
N LEU A 53 2.90 -1.87 -3.67
CA LEU A 53 1.63 -2.58 -3.54
C LEU A 53 1.47 -3.14 -2.14
N LEU A 54 0.40 -2.74 -1.44
CA LEU A 54 -0.06 -3.43 -0.25
C LEU A 54 -0.94 -4.60 -0.68
N VAL A 55 -0.55 -5.81 -0.28
CA VAL A 55 -1.30 -7.04 -0.53
C VAL A 55 -1.83 -7.55 0.79
N ILE A 56 -3.16 -7.63 0.92
CA ILE A 56 -3.82 -8.11 2.13
C ILE A 56 -4.36 -9.51 1.90
N LEU A 57 -3.93 -10.43 2.75
CA LEU A 57 -4.45 -11.79 2.81
C LEU A 57 -5.41 -11.94 4.00
N ARG A 58 -6.39 -12.85 3.90
CA ARG A 58 -7.30 -13.16 5.01
C ARG A 58 -6.54 -13.63 6.22
N GLU A 59 -5.65 -14.59 6.00
CA GLU A 59 -4.77 -15.16 7.02
C GLU A 59 -3.34 -15.26 6.49
N ARG A 60 -2.36 -15.22 7.37
CA ARG A 60 -0.97 -15.38 7.05
C ARG A 60 -0.27 -16.21 8.12
N GLN A 61 0.46 -17.24 7.71
CA GLN A 61 1.28 -18.04 8.62
C GLN A 61 2.67 -17.39 8.72
N PHE A 62 2.98 -16.85 9.87
CA PHE A 62 4.11 -15.97 10.16
C PHE A 62 5.52 -16.49 9.81
N GLN A 63 5.68 -17.71 9.31
CA GLN A 63 6.97 -18.31 8.96
C GLN A 63 6.92 -19.17 7.68
N SER A 64 5.85 -19.10 6.92
CA SER A 64 5.78 -19.87 5.69
C SER A 64 6.43 -19.09 4.54
N ARG A 65 7.41 -19.73 3.87
CA ARG A 65 7.91 -19.25 2.57
C ARG A 65 6.80 -19.16 1.53
N ASP A 66 5.72 -19.91 1.75
CA ASP A 66 4.57 -19.95 0.84
C ASP A 66 3.80 -18.64 0.82
N ASP A 67 3.81 -17.84 1.90
CA ASP A 67 3.12 -16.54 1.93
C ASP A 67 3.66 -15.55 0.89
N HIS A 68 4.97 -15.57 0.64
CA HIS A 68 5.60 -14.72 -0.38
C HIS A 68 5.62 -15.35 -1.77
N GLY A 69 5.40 -16.65 -1.88
CA GLY A 69 5.49 -17.40 -3.14
C GLY A 69 4.58 -16.84 -4.23
N GLY A 70 3.37 -16.40 -3.88
CA GLY A 70 2.45 -15.75 -4.81
C GLY A 70 3.00 -14.41 -5.35
N CYS A 71 3.57 -13.58 -4.48
CA CYS A 71 4.22 -12.32 -4.90
C CYS A 71 5.42 -12.58 -5.82
N ASP A 72 6.22 -13.60 -5.53
CA ASP A 72 7.37 -13.97 -6.36
C ASP A 72 6.94 -14.50 -7.72
N GLN A 73 5.87 -15.30 -7.81
CA GLN A 73 5.27 -15.72 -9.07
C GLN A 73 4.81 -14.52 -9.91
N VAL A 74 4.18 -13.53 -9.27
CA VAL A 74 3.74 -12.31 -9.97
C VAL A 74 4.92 -11.48 -10.45
N ARG A 75 6.01 -11.34 -9.67
CA ARG A 75 7.23 -10.68 -10.15
C ARG A 75 7.80 -11.35 -11.40
N ILE A 76 7.87 -12.68 -11.40
CA ILE A 76 8.36 -13.44 -12.55
C ILE A 76 7.44 -13.25 -13.76
N ALA A 77 6.13 -13.41 -13.58
CA ALA A 77 5.16 -13.27 -14.65
C ALA A 77 5.13 -11.85 -15.26
N SER A 78 5.36 -10.82 -14.43
CA SER A 78 5.38 -9.42 -14.85
C SER A 78 6.76 -8.97 -15.37
N ASN A 79 7.76 -9.86 -15.46
CA ASN A 79 9.15 -9.54 -15.78
C ASN A 79 9.74 -8.42 -14.91
N SER A 80 9.29 -8.35 -13.64
CA SER A 80 9.71 -7.37 -12.65
C SER A 80 10.70 -8.00 -11.67
N ALA A 81 11.79 -8.58 -12.21
CA ALA A 81 12.86 -9.09 -11.37
C ALA A 81 13.59 -7.94 -10.66
N ILE A 82 14.21 -8.27 -9.52
CA ILE A 82 15.06 -7.32 -8.77
C ILE A 82 16.08 -6.69 -9.71
N GLY A 83 16.10 -5.37 -9.76
CA GLY A 83 16.99 -4.59 -10.64
C GLY A 83 16.41 -4.24 -12.01
N ASN A 84 15.29 -4.83 -12.43
CA ASN A 84 14.53 -4.40 -13.60
C ASN A 84 13.52 -3.32 -13.22
N ARG A 85 13.56 -2.18 -13.89
CA ARG A 85 12.62 -1.07 -13.64
C ARG A 85 11.46 -1.07 -14.63
N PRO A 86 10.22 -0.80 -14.17
CA PRO A 86 9.80 -0.59 -12.78
C PRO A 86 9.76 -1.91 -12.00
N GLU A 87 10.16 -1.87 -10.73
CA GLU A 87 10.15 -3.04 -9.84
C GLU A 87 8.85 -3.08 -9.02
N LEU A 88 8.27 -4.29 -8.85
CA LEU A 88 7.13 -4.49 -7.98
C LEU A 88 7.59 -4.68 -6.53
N GLN A 89 7.20 -3.78 -5.66
CA GLN A 89 7.45 -3.85 -4.21
C GLN A 89 6.17 -4.30 -3.50
N PHE A 90 6.19 -5.52 -2.97
CA PHE A 90 5.04 -6.08 -2.26
C PHE A 90 5.18 -5.94 -0.75
N HIS A 91 4.20 -5.26 -0.15
CA HIS A 91 4.02 -5.15 1.29
C HIS A 91 2.90 -6.07 1.73
N LEU A 92 3.26 -7.31 2.06
CA LEU A 92 2.30 -8.35 2.40
C LEU A 92 1.89 -8.24 3.88
N ARG A 93 0.57 -8.26 4.13
CA ARG A 93 -0.03 -8.26 5.48
C ARG A 93 -1.23 -9.19 5.52
N SER A 94 -1.52 -9.76 6.68
CA SER A 94 -2.84 -10.32 6.94
C SER A 94 -3.84 -9.22 7.33
N ALA A 95 -5.13 -9.52 7.27
CA ALA A 95 -6.17 -8.63 7.78
C ALA A 95 -5.93 -8.27 9.26
N ALA A 96 -5.55 -9.26 10.08
CA ALA A 96 -5.25 -9.06 11.50
C ALA A 96 -4.03 -8.15 11.73
N GLU A 97 -2.96 -8.29 10.92
CA GLU A 97 -1.78 -7.41 10.98
C GLU A 97 -2.14 -5.98 10.55
N ALA A 98 -2.98 -5.82 9.53
CA ALA A 98 -3.43 -4.50 9.09
C ALA A 98 -4.24 -3.78 10.17
N GLU A 99 -5.13 -4.48 10.88
CA GLU A 99 -5.92 -3.90 11.99
C GLU A 99 -5.07 -3.43 13.17
N GLN A 100 -3.85 -3.96 13.35
CA GLN A 100 -2.89 -3.44 14.33
C GLN A 100 -2.36 -2.05 13.94
N GLY A 101 -2.50 -1.66 12.68
CA GLY A 101 -2.04 -0.40 12.15
C GLY A 101 -0.54 -0.36 11.89
N GLY A 102 -0.02 0.83 11.66
CA GLY A 102 1.39 1.08 11.42
C GLY A 102 1.62 2.26 10.49
N PRO A 103 2.86 2.75 10.39
CA PRO A 103 3.18 3.97 9.63
C PRO A 103 2.79 3.90 8.16
N ILE A 104 2.89 2.73 7.53
CA ILE A 104 2.55 2.53 6.12
C ILE A 104 1.08 2.88 5.82
N PHE A 105 0.16 2.63 6.77
CA PHE A 105 -1.25 2.91 6.59
C PHE A 105 -1.59 4.41 6.64
N LEU A 106 -0.68 5.24 7.13
CA LEU A 106 -0.82 6.70 7.07
C LEU A 106 -0.83 7.18 5.62
N ASP A 107 0.18 6.78 4.84
CA ASP A 107 0.26 7.11 3.41
C ASP A 107 -0.87 6.47 2.62
N ILE A 108 -1.09 5.19 2.83
CA ILE A 108 -2.12 4.43 2.11
C ILE A 108 -3.52 4.98 2.37
N SER A 109 -3.82 5.42 3.59
CA SER A 109 -5.13 5.99 3.91
C SER A 109 -5.40 7.32 3.21
N ILE A 110 -4.36 8.04 2.80
CA ILE A 110 -4.47 9.35 2.15
C ILE A 110 -4.46 9.20 0.63
N ASP A 111 -3.44 8.54 0.10
CA ASP A 111 -3.13 8.51 -1.34
C ASP A 111 -3.31 7.11 -1.97
N GLY A 112 -3.69 6.08 -1.19
CA GLY A 112 -3.84 4.72 -1.69
C GLY A 112 -4.97 4.57 -2.70
N VAL A 113 -4.68 3.84 -3.77
CA VAL A 113 -5.63 3.50 -4.83
C VAL A 113 -5.96 2.01 -4.73
N ILE A 114 -7.21 1.69 -4.45
CA ILE A 114 -7.67 0.30 -4.35
C ILE A 114 -7.72 -0.28 -5.76
N LEU A 115 -6.94 -1.36 -6.01
CA LEU A 115 -6.91 -2.07 -7.28
C LEU A 115 -7.76 -3.35 -7.27
N PHE A 116 -7.91 -3.98 -6.10
CA PHE A 116 -8.71 -5.18 -5.91
C PHE A 116 -9.31 -5.18 -4.51
N ASP A 117 -10.62 -5.33 -4.40
CA ASP A 117 -11.35 -5.35 -3.12
C ASP A 117 -12.77 -5.89 -3.34
N PRO A 118 -12.92 -7.18 -3.64
CA PRO A 118 -14.21 -7.75 -4.03
C PRO A 118 -15.26 -7.70 -2.91
N ASP A 119 -14.82 -7.74 -1.66
CA ASP A 119 -15.68 -7.76 -0.48
C ASP A 119 -15.83 -6.36 0.18
N GLY A 120 -15.16 -5.32 -0.33
CA GLY A 120 -15.18 -3.96 0.23
C GLY A 120 -14.36 -3.79 1.51
N TRP A 121 -13.54 -4.78 1.87
CA TRP A 121 -12.78 -4.78 3.12
C TRP A 121 -11.77 -3.61 3.18
N ALA A 122 -11.00 -3.40 2.09
CA ALA A 122 -10.00 -2.33 2.06
C ALA A 122 -10.65 -0.95 2.12
N LEU A 123 -11.77 -0.77 1.42
CA LEU A 123 -12.52 0.48 1.44
C LEU A 123 -12.94 0.84 2.86
N GLU A 124 -13.57 -0.10 3.57
CA GLU A 124 -14.01 0.10 4.95
C GLU A 124 -12.84 0.30 5.91
N PHE A 125 -11.78 -0.50 5.77
CA PHE A 125 -10.59 -0.39 6.60
C PHE A 125 -9.93 0.98 6.47
N LEU A 126 -9.67 1.43 5.24
CA LEU A 126 -9.02 2.72 4.98
C LEU A 126 -9.90 3.90 5.43
N GLN A 127 -11.23 3.78 5.30
CA GLN A 127 -12.14 4.81 5.81
C GLN A 127 -12.06 4.90 7.33
N ARG A 128 -12.16 3.78 8.05
CA ARG A 128 -12.01 3.76 9.52
C ARG A 128 -10.65 4.30 9.97
N TYR A 129 -9.60 4.03 9.19
CA TYR A 129 -8.26 4.51 9.51
C TYR A 129 -8.17 6.04 9.37
N ARG A 130 -8.72 6.62 8.30
CA ARG A 130 -8.86 8.07 8.10
C ARG A 130 -9.66 8.73 9.21
N ASP A 131 -10.81 8.18 9.55
CA ASP A 131 -11.68 8.72 10.60
C ASP A 131 -10.96 8.78 11.96
N ARG A 132 -10.12 7.77 12.27
CA ARG A 132 -9.28 7.78 13.48
C ARG A 132 -8.22 8.88 13.44
N LEU A 133 -7.56 9.09 12.30
CA LEU A 133 -6.57 10.16 12.13
C LEU A 133 -7.21 11.54 12.30
N ASP A 134 -8.37 11.76 11.71
CA ASP A 134 -9.11 13.00 11.79
C ASP A 134 -9.60 13.27 13.23
N ALA A 135 -10.11 12.25 13.90
CA ALA A 135 -10.54 12.34 15.30
C ALA A 135 -9.36 12.65 16.25
N GLN A 136 -8.14 12.24 15.90
CA GLN A 136 -6.92 12.57 16.64
C GLN A 136 -6.34 13.95 16.29
N GLY A 137 -6.98 14.69 15.38
CA GLY A 137 -6.49 16.00 14.92
C GLY A 137 -5.20 15.92 14.11
N SER A 138 -4.92 14.77 13.50
CA SER A 138 -3.76 14.58 12.63
C SER A 138 -3.85 15.47 11.41
N LYS A 139 -2.74 16.10 11.01
CA LYS A 139 -2.70 17.01 9.87
C LYS A 139 -1.51 16.75 8.97
N ARG A 140 -1.76 16.74 7.66
CA ARG A 140 -0.71 16.73 6.64
C ARG A 140 -0.09 18.11 6.56
N ILE A 141 1.21 18.21 6.77
CA ILE A 141 1.96 19.46 6.74
C ILE A 141 2.89 19.44 5.53
N PRO A 142 2.76 20.39 4.60
CA PRO A 142 3.68 20.53 3.47
C PRO A 142 5.11 20.81 3.96
N TRP A 143 6.10 20.20 3.29
CA TRP A 143 7.52 20.41 3.53
C TRP A 143 8.29 20.38 2.21
N GLY A 144 8.55 21.54 1.61
CA GLY A 144 9.14 21.65 0.27
C GLY A 144 8.27 20.94 -0.77
N ASP A 145 8.86 20.05 -1.56
CA ASP A 145 8.16 19.22 -2.55
C ASP A 145 7.57 17.92 -1.96
N SER A 146 7.60 17.79 -0.63
CA SER A 146 7.10 16.63 0.11
C SER A 146 6.13 17.06 1.20
N TRP A 147 5.80 16.17 2.13
CA TRP A 147 4.94 16.44 3.28
C TRP A 147 5.27 15.47 4.41
N TYR A 148 4.85 15.85 5.61
CA TYR A 148 4.83 14.95 6.76
C TYR A 148 3.48 15.01 7.46
N LEU A 149 3.12 13.92 8.13
CA LEU A 149 1.92 13.88 8.95
C LEU A 149 2.27 14.30 10.38
N ARG A 150 1.67 15.39 10.83
CA ARG A 150 1.72 15.77 12.23
C ARG A 150 0.63 15.00 12.98
N LEU A 151 1.05 14.01 13.75
CA LEU A 151 0.20 13.34 14.72
C LEU A 151 0.09 14.24 15.94
N THR A 152 -1.12 14.58 16.36
CA THR A 152 -1.33 15.23 17.65
C THR A 152 -1.33 14.11 18.69
N PRO A 153 -0.32 14.01 19.57
CA PRO A 153 -0.38 13.02 20.62
C PRO A 153 -1.60 13.36 21.48
N THR A 154 -2.45 12.38 21.73
CA THR A 154 -3.34 12.44 22.89
C THR A 154 -2.41 12.37 24.09
N VAL A 155 -2.01 13.52 24.60
CA VAL A 155 -1.29 13.59 25.88
C VAL A 155 -2.30 13.08 26.89
N ARG A 156 -2.22 11.80 27.26
CA ARG A 156 -2.74 11.38 28.55
C ARG A 156 -1.91 12.14 29.56
N PRO A 157 -2.51 12.97 30.44
CA PRO A 157 -1.75 13.55 31.53
C PRO A 157 -1.04 12.39 32.21
N ALA A 158 0.26 12.52 32.37
CA ALA A 158 1.02 11.54 33.14
C ALA A 158 0.29 11.37 34.48
N ALA A 159 -0.12 10.14 34.77
CA ALA A 159 -0.62 9.84 36.08
C ALA A 159 0.46 10.32 37.06
N GLU A 160 0.12 11.26 37.93
CA GLU A 160 1.02 11.74 38.97
C GLU A 160 1.50 10.52 39.74
N VAL A 161 2.76 10.15 39.54
CA VAL A 161 3.41 9.12 40.32
C VAL A 161 3.85 9.84 41.59
N TRP A 162 3.08 9.70 42.65
CA TRP A 162 3.48 10.11 43.97
C TRP A 162 4.52 9.11 44.47
N PHE A 163 5.73 9.58 44.79
CA PHE A 163 6.77 8.82 45.48
C PHE A 163 6.52 8.87 46.98
#